data_f233f9706891720c88046cabd28b4b90
#
_entry.id   f233f9706891720c88046cabd28b4b90
#
_cell.length_a   1.000
_cell.length_b   1.000
_cell.length_c   1.000
_cell.angle_alpha   90.00
_cell.angle_beta   90.00
_cell.angle_gamma   90.00
#
_symmetry.space_group_name_H-M   'P 1'
#
loop_
_entity.id
_entity.type
_entity.pdbx_description
1 polymer ?
#
loop_
_entity_poly.entity_id
_entity_poly.type
_entity_poly.pdbx_seq_one_letter_code
_entity_poly.pdbx_strand_id
1 'polypeptide(L)'
;GHVRQRDGQIQMFGRDMSRARPHEVSRLGVAYVPEGRGVFPNLSVRENLVMAARRGRDGRDDWPLQRVLQTFPRLQERFDHLGAQLSGGEQQMLSIGRALMTHPALIILDEATEGLAPQVVAEIWRVIGEIRRDGIATLIVDRDYRRVLAQADQALVLQKGQVVLSGAANDVAANAA
;
A
#
# COMPACT_ATOMS: atom_id res chain seq x y z
N GLY A 1 -0.31 -13.71 7.71
CA GLY A 1 0.46 -12.87 8.37
C GLY A 1 0.32 -12.64 9.86
N HIS A 2 -0.25 -11.50 10.27
CA HIS A 2 -0.36 -11.14 11.70
C HIS A 2 -1.47 -11.90 12.42
N VAL A 3 -2.52 -12.28 11.71
CA VAL A 3 -3.63 -13.07 12.25
C VAL A 3 -3.53 -14.49 11.72
N ARG A 4 -3.69 -15.48 12.60
CA ARG A 4 -3.72 -16.88 12.19
C ARG A 4 -5.06 -17.20 11.55
N GLN A 5 -5.02 -17.71 10.34
CA GLN A 5 -6.17 -18.26 9.67
C GLN A 5 -6.71 -19.47 10.45
N ARG A 6 -8.02 -19.57 10.62
CA ARG A 6 -8.67 -20.70 11.29
C ARG A 6 -9.08 -21.80 10.31
N ASP A 7 -9.54 -21.39 9.13
CA ASP A 7 -10.02 -22.29 8.09
C ASP A 7 -9.83 -21.67 6.70
N GLY A 8 -10.01 -22.46 5.63
CA GLY A 8 -9.84 -22.04 4.24
C GLY A 8 -8.40 -22.09 3.73
N GLN A 9 -8.13 -21.46 2.60
CA GLN A 9 -6.83 -21.45 1.94
C GLN A 9 -6.50 -20.04 1.42
N ILE A 10 -5.25 -19.62 1.58
CA ILE A 10 -4.71 -18.38 1.00
C ILE A 10 -3.67 -18.75 -0.05
N GLN A 11 -3.95 -18.42 -1.31
CA GLN A 11 -2.99 -18.58 -2.39
C GLN A 11 -2.47 -17.22 -2.85
N MET A 12 -1.14 -17.08 -3.01
CA MET A 12 -0.48 -15.89 -3.55
C MET A 12 0.56 -16.32 -4.58
N PHE A 13 0.45 -15.80 -5.80
CA PHE A 13 1.37 -16.11 -6.90
C PHE A 13 1.56 -17.64 -7.10
N GLY A 14 0.45 -18.40 -7.02
CA GLY A 14 0.46 -19.86 -7.19
C GLY A 14 1.02 -20.66 -6.01
N ARG A 15 1.31 -20.03 -4.88
CA ARG A 15 1.81 -20.70 -3.66
C ARG A 15 0.79 -20.65 -2.54
N ASP A 16 0.67 -21.74 -1.79
CA ASP A 16 -0.11 -21.77 -0.55
C ASP A 16 0.61 -20.99 0.54
N MET A 17 -0.01 -19.91 0.99
CA MET A 17 0.50 -19.02 2.03
C MET A 17 -0.34 -19.06 3.31
N SER A 18 -1.25 -20.02 3.46
CA SER A 18 -2.19 -20.13 4.58
C SER A 18 -1.50 -20.16 5.95
N ARG A 19 -0.29 -20.74 6.03
CA ARG A 19 0.52 -20.82 7.26
C ARG A 19 1.79 -19.96 7.22
N ALA A 20 1.93 -19.12 6.21
CA ALA A 20 3.13 -18.30 6.01
C ALA A 20 3.30 -17.24 7.11
N ARG A 21 4.54 -17.05 7.53
CA ARG A 21 4.91 -15.96 8.44
C ARG A 21 4.97 -14.63 7.69
N PRO A 22 4.83 -13.47 8.37
CA PRO A 22 4.85 -12.17 7.72
C PRO A 22 6.06 -11.93 6.81
N HIS A 23 7.26 -12.36 7.24
CA HIS A 23 8.47 -12.19 6.44
C HIS A 23 8.49 -13.05 5.17
N GLU A 24 7.83 -14.22 5.17
CA GLU A 24 7.71 -15.09 3.99
C GLU A 24 6.77 -14.44 2.97
N VAL A 25 5.64 -13.88 3.42
CA VAL A 25 4.72 -13.10 2.59
C VAL A 25 5.45 -11.89 1.98
N SER A 26 6.20 -11.17 2.81
CA SER A 26 6.98 -10.01 2.35
C SER A 26 8.04 -10.40 1.30
N ARG A 27 8.76 -11.52 1.49
CA ARG A 27 9.76 -12.03 0.52
C ARG A 27 9.12 -12.47 -0.81
N LEU A 28 7.84 -12.78 -0.81
CA LEU A 28 7.10 -13.12 -2.02
C LEU A 28 6.78 -11.89 -2.89
N GLY A 29 7.15 -10.70 -2.44
CA GLY A 29 6.92 -9.44 -3.14
C GLY A 29 5.61 -8.76 -2.74
N VAL A 30 5.10 -9.03 -1.53
CA VAL A 30 3.94 -8.34 -0.97
C VAL A 30 4.42 -7.23 -0.03
N ALA A 31 4.01 -5.98 -0.28
CA ALA A 31 4.17 -4.85 0.61
C ALA A 31 2.84 -4.51 1.29
N TYR A 32 2.91 -4.02 2.52
CA TYR A 32 1.73 -3.64 3.31
C TYR A 32 1.92 -2.25 3.91
N VAL A 33 0.95 -1.38 3.66
CA VAL A 33 0.83 -0.05 4.24
C VAL A 33 -0.34 -0.08 5.22
N PRO A 34 -0.08 -0.09 6.52
CA PRO A 34 -1.13 -0.16 7.55
C PRO A 34 -1.78 1.21 7.79
N GLU A 35 -2.98 1.22 8.34
CA GLU A 35 -3.69 2.40 8.85
C GLU A 35 -2.81 3.27 9.77
N GLY A 36 -2.05 2.64 10.68
CA GLY A 36 -1.16 3.31 11.63
C GLY A 36 0.16 3.82 11.05
N ARG A 37 0.31 3.92 9.72
CA ARG A 37 1.48 4.43 8.98
C ARG A 37 2.78 3.64 9.16
N GLY A 38 3.09 3.10 10.35
CA GLY A 38 4.24 2.24 10.64
C GLY A 38 5.62 2.90 10.39
N VAL A 39 5.71 4.22 10.51
CA VAL A 39 6.96 4.99 10.37
C VAL A 39 7.81 4.82 11.63
N PHE A 40 9.12 4.73 11.46
CA PHE A 40 10.07 4.76 12.60
C PHE A 40 10.31 6.22 13.01
N PRO A 41 9.80 6.66 14.17
CA PRO A 41 9.80 8.08 14.55
C PRO A 41 11.21 8.62 14.83
N ASN A 42 12.12 7.77 15.30
CA ASN A 42 13.48 8.11 15.68
C ASN A 42 14.50 8.01 14.52
N LEU A 43 14.05 7.59 13.35
CA LEU A 43 14.86 7.56 12.13
C LEU A 43 14.48 8.72 11.22
N SER A 44 15.45 9.25 10.48
CA SER A 44 15.22 10.24 9.42
C SER A 44 14.38 9.64 8.27
N VAL A 45 13.83 10.49 7.41
CA VAL A 45 13.15 10.06 6.16
C VAL A 45 14.11 9.17 5.35
N ARG A 46 15.36 9.61 5.19
CA ARG A 46 16.41 8.84 4.52
C ARG A 46 16.55 7.44 5.09
N GLU A 47 16.75 7.35 6.41
CA GLU A 47 16.96 6.06 7.08
C GLU A 47 15.75 5.16 6.99
N ASN A 48 14.53 5.71 7.16
CA ASN A 48 13.28 4.99 6.97
C ASN A 48 13.18 4.36 5.58
N LEU A 49 13.55 5.11 4.51
CA LEU A 49 13.50 4.62 3.13
C LEU A 49 14.60 3.59 2.85
N VAL A 50 15.86 3.91 3.19
CA VAL A 50 17.02 3.06 2.89
C VAL A 50 16.93 1.73 3.64
N MET A 51 16.45 1.71 4.89
CA MET A 51 16.27 0.48 5.66
C MET A 51 15.23 -0.46 5.03
N ALA A 52 14.26 0.06 4.31
CA ALA A 52 13.24 -0.74 3.62
C ALA A 52 13.73 -1.29 2.27
N ALA A 53 14.81 -0.70 1.72
CA ALA A 53 15.30 -1.01 0.38
C ALA A 53 15.75 -2.48 0.26
N ARG A 54 15.26 -3.14 -0.75
CA ARG A 54 15.69 -4.49 -1.15
C ARG A 54 15.34 -4.72 -2.61
N ARG A 55 16.00 -5.64 -3.27
CA ARG A 55 15.58 -6.08 -4.61
C ARG A 55 14.21 -6.76 -4.53
N GLY A 56 13.37 -6.44 -5.48
CA GLY A 56 12.07 -7.06 -5.65
C GLY A 56 12.18 -8.53 -6.10
N ARG A 57 11.02 -9.18 -6.18
CA ARG A 57 10.90 -10.51 -6.78
C ARG A 57 11.41 -10.45 -8.22
N ASP A 58 12.11 -11.49 -8.65
CA ASP A 58 12.65 -11.62 -10.02
C ASP A 58 13.65 -10.49 -10.39
N GLY A 59 14.30 -9.89 -9.39
CA GLY A 59 15.33 -8.86 -9.58
C GLY A 59 14.78 -7.47 -9.92
N ARG A 60 13.49 -7.23 -9.77
CA ARG A 60 12.86 -5.92 -10.02
C ARG A 60 13.53 -4.80 -9.22
N ASP A 61 13.71 -3.65 -9.88
CA ASP A 61 14.29 -2.41 -9.34
C ASP A 61 13.53 -1.18 -9.87
N ASP A 62 12.20 -1.26 -9.89
CA ASP A 62 11.31 -0.29 -10.54
C ASP A 62 11.17 1.00 -9.73
N TRP A 63 11.37 0.92 -8.39
CA TRP A 63 11.19 2.01 -7.44
C TRP A 63 12.45 2.29 -6.62
N PRO A 64 13.55 2.74 -7.25
CA PRO A 64 14.75 3.17 -6.52
C PRO A 64 14.46 4.44 -5.70
N LEU A 65 15.33 4.74 -4.71
CA LEU A 65 15.19 5.88 -3.82
C LEU A 65 14.93 7.19 -4.57
N GLN A 66 15.66 7.43 -5.65
CA GLN A 66 15.48 8.64 -6.45
C GLN A 66 14.07 8.78 -7.00
N ARG A 67 13.48 7.69 -7.50
CA ARG A 67 12.10 7.69 -8.01
C ARG A 67 11.09 7.96 -6.90
N VAL A 68 11.27 7.35 -5.72
CA VAL A 68 10.41 7.59 -4.56
C VAL A 68 10.43 9.07 -4.17
N LEU A 69 11.61 9.69 -4.13
CA LEU A 69 11.74 11.11 -3.79
C LEU A 69 11.15 12.03 -4.88
N GLN A 70 11.27 11.67 -6.16
CA GLN A 70 10.62 12.40 -7.26
C GLN A 70 9.08 12.28 -7.19
N THR A 71 8.57 11.13 -6.79
CA THR A 71 7.14 10.88 -6.63
C THR A 71 6.56 11.62 -5.42
N PHE A 72 7.34 11.76 -4.36
CA PHE A 72 6.99 12.47 -3.12
C PHE A 72 7.98 13.61 -2.83
N PRO A 73 7.90 14.77 -3.51
CA PRO A 73 8.84 15.88 -3.32
C PRO A 73 8.95 16.37 -1.88
N ARG A 74 7.84 16.29 -1.11
CA ARG A 74 7.83 16.63 0.32
C ARG A 74 8.77 15.78 1.15
N LEU A 75 8.97 14.51 0.79
CA LEU A 75 9.94 13.64 1.47
C LEU A 75 11.37 14.06 1.15
N GLN A 76 11.62 14.57 -0.07
CA GLN A 76 12.93 15.10 -0.44
C GLN A 76 13.25 16.39 0.35
N GLU A 77 12.28 17.30 0.48
CA GLU A 77 12.43 18.52 1.30
C GLU A 77 12.70 18.20 2.78
N ARG A 78 12.22 17.08 3.26
CA ARG A 78 12.32 16.62 4.66
C ARG A 78 13.32 15.48 4.85
N PHE A 79 14.24 15.27 3.91
CA PHE A 79 15.04 14.05 3.81
C PHE A 79 15.83 13.69 5.09
N ASP A 80 16.36 14.71 5.77
CA ASP A 80 17.12 14.56 7.01
C ASP A 80 16.26 14.76 8.29
N HIS A 81 14.96 15.08 8.17
CA HIS A 81 14.06 15.20 9.32
C HIS A 81 13.70 13.83 9.88
N LEU A 82 13.52 13.75 11.19
CA LEU A 82 13.06 12.53 11.85
C LEU A 82 11.58 12.24 11.52
N GLY A 83 11.20 10.97 11.50
CA GLY A 83 9.82 10.55 11.26
C GLY A 83 8.80 11.19 12.21
N ALA A 84 9.22 11.46 13.47
CA ALA A 84 8.40 12.16 14.45
C ALA A 84 8.15 13.64 14.12
N GLN A 85 8.98 14.26 13.28
CA GLN A 85 8.87 15.67 12.87
C GLN A 85 7.97 15.88 11.65
N LEU A 86 7.52 14.80 11.04
CA LEU A 86 6.67 14.82 9.85
C LEU A 86 5.21 15.05 10.22
N SER A 87 4.49 15.76 9.38
CA SER A 87 3.02 15.81 9.43
C SER A 87 2.42 14.43 9.15
N GLY A 88 1.14 14.24 9.52
CA GLY A 88 0.45 12.98 9.26
C GLY A 88 0.45 12.57 7.78
N GLY A 89 0.31 13.53 6.87
CA GLY A 89 0.38 13.28 5.42
C GLY A 89 1.77 12.89 4.94
N GLU A 90 2.82 13.57 5.42
CA GLU A 90 4.21 13.22 5.11
C GLU A 90 4.60 11.85 5.66
N GLN A 91 4.10 11.48 6.85
CA GLN A 91 4.28 10.14 7.41
C GLN A 91 3.61 9.06 6.55
N GLN A 92 2.42 9.36 6.02
CA GLN A 92 1.72 8.44 5.11
C GLN A 92 2.46 8.27 3.79
N MET A 93 2.94 9.38 3.19
CA MET A 93 3.81 9.32 2.01
C MET A 93 5.08 8.51 2.26
N LEU A 94 5.70 8.69 3.44
CA LEU A 94 6.87 7.91 3.85
C LEU A 94 6.55 6.42 3.99
N SER A 95 5.40 6.07 4.55
CA SER A 95 4.95 4.67 4.66
C SER A 95 4.77 4.02 3.28
N ILE A 96 4.13 4.72 2.34
CA ILE A 96 3.97 4.27 0.95
C ILE A 96 5.34 4.18 0.27
N GLY A 97 6.19 5.19 0.43
CA GLY A 97 7.55 5.20 -0.12
C GLY A 97 8.38 4.00 0.36
N ARG A 98 8.32 3.67 1.64
CA ARG A 98 8.96 2.48 2.21
C ARG A 98 8.45 1.18 1.60
N ALA A 99 7.14 1.08 1.38
CA ALA A 99 6.54 -0.07 0.71
C ALA A 99 7.06 -0.21 -0.74
N LEU A 100 7.15 0.90 -1.48
CA LEU A 100 7.66 0.94 -2.86
C LEU A 100 9.15 0.59 -2.95
N MET A 101 9.98 1.01 -1.97
CA MET A 101 11.39 0.63 -1.88
C MET A 101 11.64 -0.89 -1.77
N THR A 102 10.61 -1.68 -1.52
CA THR A 102 10.68 -3.14 -1.55
C THR A 102 10.46 -3.73 -2.95
N HIS A 103 10.22 -2.89 -3.97
CA HIS A 103 9.88 -3.27 -5.35
C HIS A 103 8.79 -4.35 -5.39
N PRO A 104 7.58 -4.08 -4.87
CA PRO A 104 6.57 -5.09 -4.65
C PRO A 104 5.93 -5.55 -5.97
N ALA A 105 5.47 -6.81 -5.99
CA ALA A 105 4.56 -7.31 -7.03
C ALA A 105 3.09 -7.05 -6.65
N LEU A 106 2.81 -6.93 -5.34
CA LEU A 106 1.51 -6.58 -4.77
C LEU A 106 1.71 -5.60 -3.63
N ILE A 107 0.98 -4.49 -3.64
CA ILE A 107 0.88 -3.56 -2.52
C ILE A 107 -0.52 -3.61 -1.92
N ILE A 108 -0.60 -3.72 -0.59
CA ILE A 108 -1.85 -3.66 0.18
C ILE A 108 -1.87 -2.32 0.90
N LEU A 109 -2.92 -1.55 0.67
CA LEU A 109 -3.15 -0.23 1.25
C LEU A 109 -4.39 -0.32 2.15
N ASP A 110 -4.19 -0.15 3.46
CA ASP A 110 -5.23 -0.29 4.46
C ASP A 110 -5.54 1.07 5.08
N GLU A 111 -6.70 1.64 4.71
CA GLU A 111 -7.15 2.98 5.10
C GLU A 111 -6.07 4.07 4.91
N ALA A 112 -5.38 4.02 3.77
CA ALA A 112 -4.19 4.85 3.51
C ALA A 112 -4.49 6.34 3.36
N THR A 113 -5.77 6.74 3.27
CA THR A 113 -6.18 8.14 3.10
C THR A 113 -6.93 8.70 4.31
N GLU A 114 -7.19 7.90 5.36
CA GLU A 114 -7.98 8.32 6.49
C GLU A 114 -7.32 9.44 7.31
N GLY A 115 -8.13 10.45 7.68
CA GLY A 115 -7.71 11.57 8.53
C GLY A 115 -6.69 12.52 7.88
N LEU A 116 -6.53 12.47 6.56
CA LEU A 116 -5.59 13.30 5.82
C LEU A 116 -6.29 14.49 5.15
N ALA A 117 -5.53 15.57 4.95
CA ALA A 117 -6.01 16.75 4.22
C ALA A 117 -6.34 16.38 2.76
N PRO A 118 -7.38 17.00 2.14
CA PRO A 118 -7.83 16.65 0.79
C PRO A 118 -6.74 16.70 -0.29
N GLN A 119 -5.77 17.59 -0.17
CA GLN A 119 -4.64 17.71 -1.09
C GLN A 119 -3.71 16.49 -1.01
N VAL A 120 -3.43 16.00 0.21
CA VAL A 120 -2.61 14.81 0.46
C VAL A 120 -3.34 13.56 -0.06
N VAL A 121 -4.64 13.48 0.18
CA VAL A 121 -5.50 12.41 -0.35
C VAL A 121 -5.41 12.36 -1.87
N ALA A 122 -5.55 13.51 -2.55
CA ALA A 122 -5.45 13.58 -4.00
C ALA A 122 -4.06 13.11 -4.51
N GLU A 123 -2.99 13.48 -3.82
CA GLU A 123 -1.64 13.06 -4.16
C GLU A 123 -1.45 11.55 -4.00
N ILE A 124 -1.93 10.96 -2.90
CA ILE A 124 -1.87 9.50 -2.67
C ILE A 124 -2.62 8.76 -3.80
N TRP A 125 -3.81 9.20 -4.17
CA TRP A 125 -4.57 8.58 -5.27
C TRP A 125 -3.86 8.70 -6.63
N ARG A 126 -3.19 9.82 -6.90
CA ARG A 126 -2.34 9.98 -8.08
C ARG A 126 -1.22 8.93 -8.10
N VAL A 127 -0.56 8.74 -6.97
CA VAL A 127 0.53 7.75 -6.82
C VAL A 127 0.01 6.32 -6.96
N ILE A 128 -1.16 6.00 -6.43
CA ILE A 128 -1.81 4.69 -6.64
C ILE A 128 -2.02 4.44 -8.14
N GLY A 129 -2.45 5.46 -8.90
CA GLY A 129 -2.57 5.36 -10.34
C GLY A 129 -1.23 5.12 -11.07
N GLU A 130 -0.12 5.67 -10.56
CA GLU A 130 1.23 5.38 -11.10
C GLU A 130 1.66 3.94 -10.81
N ILE A 131 1.48 3.49 -9.57
CA ILE A 131 1.77 2.11 -9.13
C ILE A 131 1.05 1.09 -10.04
N ARG A 132 -0.23 1.34 -10.34
CA ARG A 132 -1.01 0.47 -11.24
C ARG A 132 -0.45 0.47 -12.67
N ARG A 133 -0.07 1.65 -13.20
CA ARG A 133 0.53 1.76 -14.56
C ARG A 133 1.86 1.03 -14.67
N ASP A 134 2.60 0.90 -13.59
CA ASP A 134 3.83 0.08 -13.51
C ASP A 134 3.54 -1.43 -13.44
N GLY A 135 2.27 -1.85 -13.46
CA GLY A 135 1.88 -3.25 -13.39
C GLY A 135 2.01 -3.88 -12.00
N ILE A 136 2.08 -3.06 -10.95
CA ILE A 136 2.03 -3.53 -9.56
C ILE A 136 0.57 -3.76 -9.19
N ALA A 137 0.24 -4.99 -8.78
CA ALA A 137 -1.10 -5.28 -8.27
C ALA A 137 -1.38 -4.48 -6.99
N THR A 138 -2.58 -3.93 -6.87
CA THR A 138 -3.00 -3.15 -5.69
C THR A 138 -4.23 -3.76 -5.04
N LEU A 139 -4.18 -3.94 -3.73
CA LEU A 139 -5.36 -4.24 -2.90
C LEU A 139 -5.61 -3.04 -2.00
N ILE A 140 -6.76 -2.39 -2.16
CA ILE A 140 -7.09 -1.16 -1.46
C ILE A 140 -8.29 -1.42 -0.55
N VAL A 141 -8.14 -1.13 0.72
CA VAL A 141 -9.22 -1.04 1.70
C VAL A 141 -9.33 0.42 2.10
N ASP A 142 -10.45 1.08 1.82
CA ASP A 142 -10.66 2.49 2.14
C ASP A 142 -12.15 2.77 2.34
N ARG A 143 -12.49 3.78 3.14
CA ARG A 143 -13.87 4.21 3.39
C ARG A 143 -14.46 5.00 2.22
N ASP A 144 -13.62 5.67 1.45
CA ASP A 144 -14.04 6.36 0.23
C ASP A 144 -14.21 5.34 -0.93
N TYR A 145 -15.25 4.49 -0.80
CA TYR A 145 -15.55 3.45 -1.78
C TYR A 145 -15.72 4.00 -3.20
N ARG A 146 -16.16 5.26 -3.36
CA ARG A 146 -16.34 5.89 -4.67
C ARG A 146 -15.01 6.06 -5.40
N ARG A 147 -13.97 6.51 -4.67
CA ARG A 147 -12.62 6.61 -5.22
C ARG A 147 -12.00 5.24 -5.47
N VAL A 148 -12.22 4.29 -4.55
CA VAL A 148 -11.77 2.90 -4.76
C VAL A 148 -12.35 2.34 -6.04
N LEU A 149 -13.68 2.40 -6.22
CA LEU A 149 -14.37 1.88 -7.40
C LEU A 149 -13.93 2.58 -8.70
N ALA A 150 -13.65 3.88 -8.66
CA ALA A 150 -13.17 4.64 -9.81
C ALA A 150 -11.79 4.20 -10.30
N GLN A 151 -10.99 3.52 -9.47
CA GLN A 151 -9.64 3.07 -9.80
C GLN A 151 -9.48 1.55 -9.79
N ALA A 152 -10.44 0.79 -9.29
CA ALA A 152 -10.36 -0.66 -9.21
C ALA A 152 -10.84 -1.33 -10.50
N ASP A 153 -10.28 -2.50 -10.80
CA ASP A 153 -10.78 -3.39 -11.85
C ASP A 153 -11.87 -4.32 -11.29
N GLN A 154 -11.66 -4.78 -10.06
CA GLN A 154 -12.56 -5.65 -9.30
C GLN A 154 -12.83 -5.04 -7.94
N ALA A 155 -14.02 -5.25 -7.41
CA ALA A 155 -14.39 -4.82 -6.08
C ALA A 155 -15.10 -5.94 -5.31
N LEU A 156 -14.98 -5.86 -3.99
CA LEU A 156 -15.56 -6.82 -3.06
C LEU A 156 -16.07 -6.05 -1.85
N VAL A 157 -17.35 -6.22 -1.53
CA VAL A 157 -17.99 -5.59 -0.37
C VAL A 157 -18.11 -6.61 0.75
N LEU A 158 -17.54 -6.25 1.91
CA LEU A 158 -17.62 -7.04 3.13
C LEU A 158 -18.61 -6.42 4.11
N GLN A 159 -19.50 -7.23 4.65
CA GLN A 159 -20.38 -6.86 5.75
C GLN A 159 -20.28 -7.91 6.86
N LYS A 160 -19.90 -7.49 8.05
CA LYS A 160 -19.73 -8.37 9.22
C LYS A 160 -18.85 -9.61 8.93
N GLY A 161 -17.79 -9.43 8.13
CA GLY A 161 -16.87 -10.50 7.76
C GLY A 161 -17.35 -11.43 6.65
N GLN A 162 -18.50 -11.16 6.03
CA GLN A 162 -19.04 -11.92 4.90
C GLN A 162 -19.00 -11.10 3.62
N VAL A 163 -18.68 -11.75 2.50
CA VAL A 163 -18.77 -11.15 1.18
C VAL A 163 -20.24 -11.06 0.79
N VAL A 164 -20.74 -9.83 0.65
CA VAL A 164 -22.15 -9.57 0.27
C VAL A 164 -22.29 -9.19 -1.19
N LEU A 165 -21.23 -8.65 -1.81
CA LEU A 165 -21.21 -8.31 -3.23
C LEU A 165 -19.76 -8.42 -3.74
N SER A 166 -19.58 -8.93 -4.95
CA SER A 166 -18.28 -8.98 -5.63
C SER A 166 -18.46 -8.97 -7.14
N GLY A 167 -17.52 -8.37 -7.87
CA GLY A 167 -17.57 -8.32 -9.33
C GLY A 167 -16.69 -7.22 -9.91
N ALA A 168 -16.88 -6.93 -11.20
CA ALA A 168 -16.23 -5.78 -11.82
C ALA A 168 -16.62 -4.48 -11.07
N ALA A 169 -15.66 -3.56 -10.91
CA ALA A 169 -15.88 -2.35 -10.10
C ALA A 169 -17.10 -1.53 -10.59
N ASN A 170 -17.32 -1.46 -11.91
CA ASN A 170 -18.47 -0.76 -12.50
C ASN A 170 -19.82 -1.43 -12.11
N ASP A 171 -19.87 -2.76 -12.07
CA ASP A 171 -21.08 -3.49 -11.71
C ASP A 171 -21.39 -3.31 -10.22
N VAL A 172 -20.35 -3.35 -9.37
CA VAL A 172 -20.49 -3.09 -7.94
C VAL A 172 -20.92 -1.64 -7.69
N ALA A 173 -20.39 -0.68 -8.43
CA ALA A 173 -20.78 0.73 -8.34
C ALA A 173 -22.27 0.94 -8.67
N ALA A 174 -22.77 0.26 -9.70
CA ALA A 174 -24.18 0.35 -10.10
C ALA A 174 -25.15 -0.25 -9.06
N ASN A 175 -24.70 -1.24 -8.28
CA ASN A 175 -25.50 -1.88 -7.22
C ASN A 175 -25.37 -1.20 -5.85
N ALA A 176 -24.42 -0.28 -5.65
CA ALA A 176 -24.19 0.44 -4.40
C ALA A 176 -24.90 1.81 -4.35
N ALA A 177 -25.58 2.21 -5.42
CA ALA A 177 -26.39 3.42 -5.53
C ALA A 177 -27.84 3.13 -5.13
#